data_7dbc81e9e6ff67090cf6be0ff7b5fd41
#
_entry.id   7dbc81e9e6ff67090cf6be0ff7b5fd41
#
_cell.length_a   1.000
_cell.length_b   1.000
_cell.length_c   1.000
_cell.angle_alpha   90.00
_cell.angle_beta   90.00
_cell.angle_gamma   90.00
#
_symmetry.space_group_name_H-M   'P 1'
#
loop_
_entity.id
_entity.type
_entity.pdbx_description
1 polymer ?
#
loop_
_entity_poly.entity_id
_entity_poly.type
_entity_poly.pdbx_seq_one_letter_code
_entity_poly.pdbx_strand_id
1 'polypeptide(L)'
;MKENAILATNTSSIKLENLRVDLKKPTHFIGLHFFNPVSQLPLVEIIKCMDTDNDTIHSAFSFVTKIKKLPLCCLSSPGFVVNRILSPYMTEAMILHKENVALKSIDNAAVNFGMPVGPVELVDNVGLDIAHSVSGILGEAFNKEESFSLEPMIKNKKLGRKTGEGFYKWEKNRPVKPKPTADQKKNIPEDITDRLILPMVNEAVACLYEKIVDDSDLLDAGVIFGTGFAPFRGGPIQYARNRGINTTIEALESLEKKYGPRFKPHKGWDNFK
;
A
#
# COMPACT_ATOMS: atom_id res chain seq x y z
N MET A 1 2.19 -15.73 -30.68
CA MET A 1 2.25 -14.26 -30.68
C MET A 1 3.07 -13.77 -31.84
N LYS A 2 2.81 -12.54 -32.32
CA LYS A 2 3.70 -11.89 -33.32
C LYS A 2 5.09 -11.70 -32.72
N GLU A 3 6.11 -11.67 -33.58
CA GLU A 3 7.52 -11.63 -33.12
C GLU A 3 7.84 -10.42 -32.22
N ASN A 4 7.22 -9.27 -32.50
CA ASN A 4 7.43 -8.01 -31.77
C ASN A 4 6.28 -7.72 -30.78
N ALA A 5 5.50 -8.73 -30.37
CA ALA A 5 4.43 -8.53 -29.41
C ALA A 5 5.00 -8.33 -27.99
N ILE A 6 4.49 -7.33 -27.31
CA ILE A 6 4.73 -7.11 -25.88
C ILE A 6 3.68 -7.91 -25.10
N LEU A 7 4.12 -8.69 -24.14
CA LEU A 7 3.24 -9.39 -23.22
C LEU A 7 3.16 -8.60 -21.90
N ALA A 8 1.94 -8.25 -21.48
CA ALA A 8 1.72 -7.55 -20.23
C ALA A 8 0.91 -8.40 -19.26
N THR A 9 1.24 -8.33 -17.97
CA THR A 9 0.49 -8.94 -16.88
C THR A 9 -0.14 -7.85 -16.01
N ASN A 10 -1.31 -8.14 -15.41
CA ASN A 10 -1.96 -7.26 -14.42
C ASN A 10 -1.93 -7.88 -13.00
N THR A 11 -0.89 -8.66 -12.68
CA THR A 11 -0.71 -9.15 -11.30
C THR A 11 -0.58 -7.97 -10.32
N SER A 12 -1.03 -8.16 -9.08
CA SER A 12 -1.01 -7.09 -8.06
C SER A 12 0.15 -7.21 -7.05
N SER A 13 0.87 -8.34 -7.03
CA SER A 13 1.85 -8.62 -5.97
C SER A 13 2.96 -9.59 -6.36
N ILE A 14 2.78 -10.38 -7.41
CA ILE A 14 3.73 -11.40 -7.82
C ILE A 14 4.87 -10.74 -8.61
N LYS A 15 6.12 -11.03 -8.22
CA LYS A 15 7.31 -10.59 -8.97
C LYS A 15 7.24 -11.05 -10.44
N LEU A 16 7.58 -10.15 -11.36
CA LEU A 16 7.57 -10.47 -12.79
C LEU A 16 8.57 -11.57 -13.14
N GLU A 17 9.69 -11.64 -12.44
CA GLU A 17 10.72 -12.65 -12.61
C GLU A 17 10.14 -14.06 -12.51
N ASN A 18 9.19 -14.28 -11.58
CA ASN A 18 8.55 -15.59 -11.39
C ASN A 18 7.56 -15.95 -12.52
N LEU A 19 7.02 -14.94 -13.21
CA LEU A 19 6.01 -15.13 -14.26
C LEU A 19 6.61 -15.29 -15.66
N ARG A 20 7.89 -14.92 -15.86
CA ARG A 20 8.51 -14.85 -17.18
C ARG A 20 9.50 -15.98 -17.47
N VAL A 21 9.69 -16.92 -16.54
CA VAL A 21 10.72 -17.96 -16.60
C VAL A 21 10.73 -18.72 -17.93
N ASP A 22 9.54 -19.07 -18.47
CA ASP A 22 9.40 -19.86 -19.70
C ASP A 22 9.12 -19.02 -20.94
N LEU A 23 9.24 -17.70 -20.87
CA LEU A 23 9.00 -16.82 -22.01
C LEU A 23 10.18 -16.84 -22.98
N LYS A 24 9.89 -16.98 -24.28
CA LYS A 24 10.92 -16.91 -25.33
C LYS A 24 11.61 -15.55 -25.42
N LYS A 25 10.90 -14.47 -25.10
CA LYS A 25 11.40 -13.08 -25.09
C LYS A 25 11.05 -12.42 -23.76
N PRO A 26 11.74 -12.75 -22.67
CA PRO A 26 11.43 -12.20 -21.34
C PRO A 26 11.67 -10.68 -21.25
N THR A 27 12.51 -10.08 -22.14
CA THR A 27 12.74 -8.63 -22.21
C THR A 27 11.54 -7.85 -22.75
N HIS A 28 10.60 -8.53 -23.47
CA HIS A 28 9.33 -7.97 -23.96
C HIS A 28 8.17 -8.21 -22.99
N PHE A 29 8.46 -8.62 -21.75
CA PHE A 29 7.46 -8.84 -20.70
C PHE A 29 7.44 -7.67 -19.72
N ILE A 30 6.24 -7.17 -19.41
CA ILE A 30 6.05 -6.00 -18.54
C ILE A 30 4.80 -6.17 -17.66
N GLY A 31 4.77 -5.52 -16.51
CA GLY A 31 3.57 -5.40 -15.69
C GLY A 31 2.82 -4.11 -16.00
N LEU A 32 1.50 -4.18 -16.08
CA LEU A 32 0.61 -3.03 -16.11
C LEU A 32 -0.43 -3.21 -15.01
N HIS A 33 -0.14 -2.67 -13.83
CA HIS A 33 -1.01 -2.83 -12.67
C HIS A 33 -1.99 -1.68 -12.57
N PHE A 34 -3.27 -2.00 -12.74
CA PHE A 34 -4.39 -1.07 -12.64
C PHE A 34 -5.01 -1.15 -11.24
N PHE A 35 -5.51 -0.03 -10.75
CA PHE A 35 -6.18 0.06 -9.45
C PHE A 35 -7.70 0.05 -9.60
N ASN A 36 -8.38 -0.70 -8.74
CA ASN A 36 -9.84 -0.84 -8.79
C ASN A 36 -10.52 0.25 -7.93
N PRO A 37 -11.54 0.96 -8.46
CA PRO A 37 -12.18 0.82 -9.78
C PRO A 37 -11.34 1.46 -10.91
N VAL A 38 -11.01 0.66 -11.92
CA VAL A 38 -10.14 1.09 -13.04
C VAL A 38 -10.64 2.36 -13.73
N SER A 39 -11.95 2.54 -13.84
CA SER A 39 -12.54 3.73 -14.47
C SER A 39 -12.33 5.01 -13.67
N GLN A 40 -12.12 4.92 -12.36
CA GLN A 40 -12.03 6.06 -11.45
C GLN A 40 -10.60 6.41 -11.05
N LEU A 41 -9.76 5.38 -10.81
CA LEU A 41 -8.39 5.60 -10.37
C LEU A 41 -7.47 5.86 -11.56
N PRO A 42 -6.72 6.98 -11.53
CA PRO A 42 -5.92 7.41 -12.68
C PRO A 42 -4.59 6.68 -12.82
N LEU A 43 -4.05 6.11 -11.74
CA LEU A 43 -2.72 5.51 -11.70
C LEU A 43 -2.66 4.16 -12.42
N VAL A 44 -1.55 3.92 -13.12
CA VAL A 44 -1.12 2.59 -13.58
C VAL A 44 0.36 2.45 -13.25
N GLU A 45 0.72 1.45 -12.45
CA GLU A 45 2.11 1.08 -12.28
C GLU A 45 2.58 0.31 -13.51
N ILE A 46 3.70 0.77 -14.09
CA ILE A 46 4.44 0.09 -15.16
C ILE A 46 5.61 -0.62 -14.51
N ILE A 47 5.50 -1.93 -14.36
CA ILE A 47 6.48 -2.74 -13.66
C ILE A 47 7.46 -3.32 -14.66
N LYS A 48 8.75 -3.01 -14.48
CA LYS A 48 9.84 -3.53 -15.30
C LYS A 48 10.76 -4.45 -14.50
N CYS A 49 11.39 -5.40 -15.19
CA CYS A 49 12.56 -6.10 -14.68
C CYS A 49 13.84 -5.34 -15.08
N MET A 50 14.97 -5.72 -14.51
CA MET A 50 16.26 -5.07 -14.79
C MET A 50 16.66 -5.13 -16.27
N ASP A 51 16.26 -6.17 -16.98
CA ASP A 51 16.57 -6.46 -18.37
C ASP A 51 15.39 -6.22 -19.34
N THR A 52 14.32 -5.56 -18.89
CA THR A 52 13.21 -5.18 -19.79
C THR A 52 13.70 -4.16 -20.82
N ASP A 53 13.43 -4.41 -22.10
CA ASP A 53 13.84 -3.55 -23.21
C ASP A 53 13.24 -2.14 -23.08
N ASN A 54 14.03 -1.12 -23.40
CA ASN A 54 13.58 0.28 -23.39
C ASN A 54 12.38 0.51 -24.33
N ASP A 55 12.33 -0.13 -25.48
CA ASP A 55 11.21 -0.02 -26.43
C ASP A 55 9.92 -0.60 -25.84
N THR A 56 10.03 -1.67 -25.05
CA THR A 56 8.89 -2.24 -24.29
C THR A 56 8.39 -1.24 -23.24
N ILE A 57 9.32 -0.62 -22.51
CA ILE A 57 8.99 0.39 -21.49
C ILE A 57 8.33 1.61 -22.16
N HIS A 58 8.92 2.17 -23.23
CA HIS A 58 8.37 3.32 -23.95
C HIS A 58 6.98 3.02 -24.53
N SER A 59 6.78 1.82 -25.06
CA SER A 59 5.48 1.38 -25.59
C SER A 59 4.43 1.31 -24.49
N ALA A 60 4.80 0.82 -23.30
CA ALA A 60 3.91 0.78 -22.12
C ALA A 60 3.53 2.19 -21.65
N PHE A 61 4.50 3.12 -21.56
CA PHE A 61 4.23 4.54 -21.27
C PHE A 61 3.26 5.15 -22.28
N SER A 62 3.53 4.96 -23.56
CA SER A 62 2.68 5.47 -24.64
C SER A 62 1.25 4.91 -24.55
N PHE A 63 1.11 3.61 -24.26
CA PHE A 63 -0.18 2.97 -24.08
C PHE A 63 -0.93 3.57 -22.89
N VAL A 64 -0.30 3.64 -21.71
CA VAL A 64 -0.91 4.14 -20.48
C VAL A 64 -1.36 5.61 -20.65
N THR A 65 -0.51 6.44 -21.26
CA THR A 65 -0.84 7.85 -21.54
C THR A 65 -1.99 7.98 -22.55
N LYS A 66 -1.99 7.15 -23.60
CA LYS A 66 -3.04 7.14 -24.63
C LYS A 66 -4.42 6.81 -24.05
N ILE A 67 -4.49 5.93 -23.05
CA ILE A 67 -5.74 5.62 -22.33
C ILE A 67 -6.03 6.62 -21.21
N LYS A 68 -5.34 7.76 -21.18
CA LYS A 68 -5.51 8.87 -20.23
C LYS A 68 -5.29 8.46 -18.77
N LYS A 69 -4.35 7.57 -18.51
CA LYS A 69 -3.89 7.19 -17.18
C LYS A 69 -2.52 7.80 -16.88
N LEU A 70 -2.17 7.86 -15.60
CA LEU A 70 -0.90 8.36 -15.10
C LEU A 70 0.07 7.18 -14.91
N PRO A 71 1.17 7.11 -15.68
CA PRO A 71 2.14 6.03 -15.55
C PRO A 71 3.09 6.27 -14.38
N LEU A 72 3.30 5.26 -13.53
CA LEU A 72 4.40 5.19 -12.57
C LEU A 72 5.29 4.01 -12.94
N CYS A 73 6.51 4.26 -13.40
CA CYS A 73 7.46 3.20 -13.67
C CYS A 73 8.17 2.77 -12.39
N CYS A 74 8.22 1.46 -12.15
CA CYS A 74 8.91 0.90 -11.00
C CYS A 74 9.57 -0.45 -11.34
N LEU A 75 10.58 -0.84 -10.55
CA LEU A 75 11.16 -2.17 -10.61
C LEU A 75 10.21 -3.22 -10.03
N SER A 76 10.33 -4.44 -10.55
CA SER A 76 9.63 -5.59 -10.01
C SER A 76 10.03 -5.85 -8.56
N SER A 77 9.05 -5.75 -7.67
CA SER A 77 9.17 -5.97 -6.22
C SER A 77 7.85 -6.56 -5.73
N PRO A 78 7.82 -7.36 -4.65
CA PRO A 78 6.57 -7.81 -4.08
C PRO A 78 5.66 -6.64 -3.70
N GLY A 79 4.42 -6.63 -4.21
CA GLY A 79 3.47 -5.54 -4.00
C GLY A 79 3.79 -4.24 -4.74
N PHE A 80 4.84 -4.25 -5.57
CA PHE A 80 5.32 -3.10 -6.35
C PHE A 80 5.59 -1.88 -5.47
N VAL A 81 4.99 -0.72 -5.74
CA VAL A 81 5.12 0.49 -4.91
C VAL A 81 3.91 0.67 -4.00
N VAL A 82 2.73 0.75 -4.59
CA VAL A 82 1.51 1.17 -3.86
C VAL A 82 1.10 0.14 -2.81
N ASN A 83 0.99 -1.13 -3.17
CA ASN A 83 0.59 -2.17 -2.21
C ASN A 83 1.68 -2.39 -1.16
N ARG A 84 2.95 -2.28 -1.53
CA ARG A 84 4.07 -2.38 -0.61
C ARG A 84 4.02 -1.30 0.46
N ILE A 85 3.84 -0.03 0.05
CA ILE A 85 3.76 1.12 0.97
C ILE A 85 2.48 1.08 1.81
N LEU A 86 1.36 0.60 1.25
CA LEU A 86 0.08 0.51 1.94
C LEU A 86 0.03 -0.62 2.98
N SER A 87 0.80 -1.69 2.78
CA SER A 87 0.77 -2.89 3.63
C SER A 87 1.03 -2.60 5.11
N PRO A 88 2.09 -1.88 5.53
CA PRO A 88 2.33 -1.61 6.94
C PRO A 88 1.22 -0.76 7.60
N TYR A 89 0.56 0.14 6.85
CA TYR A 89 -0.60 0.90 7.31
C TYR A 89 -1.79 0.00 7.65
N MET A 90 -2.10 -0.93 6.76
CA MET A 90 -3.19 -1.88 6.97
C MET A 90 -2.88 -2.86 8.09
N THR A 91 -1.63 -3.33 8.16
CA THR A 91 -1.17 -4.23 9.23
C THR A 91 -1.28 -3.56 10.61
N GLU A 92 -0.82 -2.31 10.74
CA GLU A 92 -0.88 -1.60 12.02
C GLU A 92 -2.32 -1.31 12.45
N ALA A 93 -3.23 -1.07 11.51
CA ALA A 93 -4.66 -0.95 11.81
C ALA A 93 -5.24 -2.23 12.42
N MET A 94 -4.83 -3.40 11.94
CA MET A 94 -5.25 -4.70 12.49
C MET A 94 -4.64 -4.96 13.87
N ILE A 95 -3.39 -4.54 14.10
CA ILE A 95 -2.75 -4.60 15.42
C ILE A 95 -3.50 -3.72 16.42
N LEU A 96 -3.80 -2.48 16.06
CA LEU A 96 -4.61 -1.57 16.88
C LEU A 96 -5.98 -2.16 17.24
N HIS A 97 -6.62 -2.82 16.27
CA HIS A 97 -7.86 -3.53 16.53
C HIS A 97 -7.68 -4.68 17.55
N LYS A 98 -6.63 -5.48 17.42
CA LYS A 98 -6.26 -6.53 18.37
C LYS A 98 -5.97 -5.98 19.78
N GLU A 99 -5.45 -4.75 19.86
CA GLU A 99 -5.25 -4.00 21.10
C GLU A 99 -6.55 -3.39 21.67
N ASN A 100 -7.71 -3.78 21.15
CA ASN A 100 -9.05 -3.29 21.54
C ASN A 100 -9.29 -1.80 21.25
N VAL A 101 -8.60 -1.22 20.29
CA VAL A 101 -8.96 0.11 19.74
C VAL A 101 -10.17 -0.06 18.82
N ALA A 102 -11.18 0.80 18.98
CA ALA A 102 -12.38 0.72 18.15
C ALA A 102 -12.06 0.95 16.67
N LEU A 103 -12.60 0.10 15.78
CA LEU A 103 -12.42 0.20 14.32
C LEU A 103 -12.71 1.61 13.80
N LYS A 104 -13.80 2.23 14.29
CA LYS A 104 -14.15 3.62 13.93
C LYS A 104 -13.10 4.63 14.36
N SER A 105 -12.44 4.42 15.51
CA SER A 105 -11.40 5.34 16.00
C SER A 105 -10.14 5.23 15.16
N ILE A 106 -9.78 4.01 14.73
CA ILE A 106 -8.68 3.75 13.82
C ILE A 106 -8.92 4.46 12.48
N ASP A 107 -10.11 4.26 11.89
CA ASP A 107 -10.47 4.93 10.64
C ASP A 107 -10.49 6.46 10.77
N ASN A 108 -11.05 6.97 11.88
CA ASN A 108 -11.10 8.41 12.11
C ASN A 108 -9.72 9.05 12.23
N ALA A 109 -8.75 8.39 12.86
CA ALA A 109 -7.38 8.89 12.95
C ALA A 109 -6.76 9.10 11.56
N ALA A 110 -6.96 8.15 10.66
CA ALA A 110 -6.49 8.24 9.28
C ALA A 110 -7.25 9.32 8.48
N VAL A 111 -8.57 9.39 8.61
CA VAL A 111 -9.38 10.40 7.91
C VAL A 111 -9.04 11.81 8.42
N ASN A 112 -8.83 11.99 9.71
CA ASN A 112 -8.39 13.27 10.29
C ASN A 112 -6.98 13.68 9.82
N PHE A 113 -6.11 12.72 9.52
CA PHE A 113 -4.83 12.97 8.86
C PHE A 113 -5.02 13.49 7.44
N GLY A 114 -6.10 13.09 6.74
CA GLY A 114 -6.44 13.48 5.38
C GLY A 114 -6.56 12.32 4.40
N MET A 115 -6.55 11.06 4.88
CA MET A 115 -6.85 9.91 4.03
C MET A 115 -8.33 9.92 3.62
N PRO A 116 -8.68 9.52 2.37
CA PRO A 116 -10.06 9.56 1.88
C PRO A 116 -10.97 8.56 2.61
N VAL A 117 -10.41 7.46 3.05
CA VAL A 117 -11.05 6.43 3.87
C VAL A 117 -10.06 5.90 4.90
N GLY A 118 -10.55 5.39 6.02
CA GLY A 118 -9.68 4.74 6.98
C GLY A 118 -9.23 3.34 6.55
N PRO A 119 -8.20 2.78 7.21
CA PRO A 119 -7.61 1.50 6.81
C PRO A 119 -8.57 0.32 6.92
N VAL A 120 -9.45 0.32 7.92
CA VAL A 120 -10.42 -0.76 8.14
C VAL A 120 -11.50 -0.76 7.05
N GLU A 121 -12.04 0.42 6.73
CA GLU A 121 -12.97 0.59 5.62
C GLU A 121 -12.32 0.24 4.28
N LEU A 122 -11.03 0.55 4.11
CA LEU A 122 -10.27 0.22 2.91
C LEU A 122 -10.15 -1.30 2.73
N VAL A 123 -9.82 -2.06 3.78
CA VAL A 123 -9.78 -3.53 3.73
C VAL A 123 -11.12 -4.12 3.29
N ASP A 124 -12.23 -3.61 3.86
CA ASP A 124 -13.57 -4.04 3.47
C ASP A 124 -13.92 -3.71 2.01
N ASN A 125 -13.45 -2.56 1.50
CA ASN A 125 -13.66 -2.15 0.10
C ASN A 125 -12.86 -3.02 -0.87
N VAL A 126 -11.60 -3.34 -0.55
CA VAL A 126 -10.73 -4.21 -1.35
C VAL A 126 -11.25 -5.65 -1.33
N GLY A 127 -11.69 -6.09 -0.18
CA GLY A 127 -12.13 -7.46 0.12
C GLY A 127 -11.07 -8.20 0.92
N LEU A 128 -11.53 -8.83 2.01
CA LEU A 128 -10.66 -9.50 2.98
C LEU A 128 -9.86 -10.66 2.37
N ASP A 129 -10.43 -11.37 1.40
CA ASP A 129 -9.76 -12.43 0.65
C ASP A 129 -8.59 -11.90 -0.19
N ILE A 130 -8.76 -10.76 -0.85
CA ILE A 130 -7.70 -10.11 -1.62
C ILE A 130 -6.64 -9.56 -0.67
N ALA A 131 -7.06 -8.87 0.41
CA ALA A 131 -6.14 -8.34 1.42
C ALA A 131 -5.29 -9.46 2.06
N HIS A 132 -5.89 -10.60 2.39
CA HIS A 132 -5.20 -11.78 2.93
C HIS A 132 -4.18 -12.34 1.95
N SER A 133 -4.56 -12.52 0.67
CA SER A 133 -3.66 -13.01 -0.36
C SER A 133 -2.43 -12.10 -0.55
N VAL A 134 -2.65 -10.78 -0.64
CA VAL A 134 -1.56 -9.80 -0.78
C VAL A 134 -0.69 -9.77 0.47
N SER A 135 -1.29 -9.78 1.67
CA SER A 135 -0.56 -9.81 2.95
C SER A 135 0.31 -11.07 3.07
N GLY A 136 -0.17 -12.23 2.65
CA GLY A 136 0.60 -13.48 2.63
C GLY A 136 1.83 -13.37 1.73
N ILE A 137 1.68 -12.90 0.50
CA ILE A 137 2.79 -12.72 -0.45
C ILE A 137 3.83 -11.72 0.10
N LEU A 138 3.38 -10.61 0.68
CA LEU A 138 4.28 -9.61 1.26
C LEU A 138 4.95 -10.11 2.55
N GLY A 139 4.20 -10.83 3.39
CA GLY A 139 4.71 -11.45 4.61
C GLY A 139 5.85 -12.42 4.31
N GLU A 140 5.64 -13.33 3.36
CA GLU A 140 6.66 -14.27 2.92
C GLU A 140 7.89 -13.55 2.32
N ALA A 141 7.65 -12.58 1.42
CA ALA A 141 8.72 -11.87 0.73
C ALA A 141 9.61 -11.02 1.64
N PHE A 142 9.04 -10.46 2.71
CA PHE A 142 9.76 -9.58 3.65
C PHE A 142 10.01 -10.24 5.02
N ASN A 143 9.80 -11.56 5.15
CA ASN A 143 9.95 -12.32 6.39
C ASN A 143 9.18 -11.68 7.58
N LYS A 144 7.97 -11.19 7.30
CA LYS A 144 7.09 -10.59 8.31
C LYS A 144 6.08 -11.64 8.78
N GLU A 145 6.00 -11.86 10.07
CA GLU A 145 4.98 -12.73 10.67
C GLU A 145 3.57 -12.12 10.51
N GLU A 146 2.58 -12.98 10.34
CA GLU A 146 1.18 -12.55 10.29
C GLU A 146 0.73 -12.06 11.67
N SER A 147 0.56 -10.77 11.82
CA SER A 147 0.16 -10.14 13.09
C SER A 147 -1.34 -10.31 13.40
N PHE A 148 -2.16 -10.53 12.37
CA PHE A 148 -3.61 -10.68 12.46
C PHE A 148 -4.13 -11.54 11.32
N SER A 149 -4.80 -12.66 11.63
CA SER A 149 -5.36 -13.54 10.60
C SER A 149 -6.77 -13.13 10.19
N LEU A 150 -6.97 -12.97 8.88
CA LEU A 150 -8.29 -12.74 8.27
C LEU A 150 -9.06 -14.04 7.98
N GLU A 151 -8.40 -15.20 8.10
CA GLU A 151 -8.99 -16.50 7.78
C GLU A 151 -10.36 -16.77 8.43
N PRO A 152 -10.57 -16.49 9.74
CA PRO A 152 -11.86 -16.76 10.37
C PRO A 152 -13.02 -15.99 9.72
N MET A 153 -12.76 -14.75 9.29
CA MET A 153 -13.76 -13.94 8.60
C MET A 153 -14.00 -14.46 7.18
N ILE A 154 -12.94 -14.84 6.46
CA ILE A 154 -13.03 -15.41 5.11
C ILE A 154 -13.82 -16.72 5.13
N LYS A 155 -13.53 -17.64 6.05
CA LYS A 155 -14.26 -18.91 6.25
C LYS A 155 -15.75 -18.67 6.51
N ASN A 156 -16.10 -17.60 7.21
CA ASN A 156 -17.48 -17.18 7.47
C ASN A 156 -18.09 -16.34 6.35
N LYS A 157 -17.44 -16.22 5.17
CA LYS A 157 -17.88 -15.44 4.02
C LYS A 157 -18.09 -13.95 4.30
N LYS A 158 -17.44 -13.41 5.34
CA LYS A 158 -17.41 -11.98 5.65
C LYS A 158 -16.26 -11.33 4.90
N LEU A 159 -16.48 -11.06 3.60
CA LEU A 159 -15.43 -10.58 2.69
C LEU A 159 -15.44 -9.05 2.50
N GLY A 160 -16.16 -8.31 3.33
CA GLY A 160 -16.29 -6.87 3.23
C GLY A 160 -17.52 -6.44 2.42
N ARG A 161 -17.40 -5.27 1.77
CA ARG A 161 -18.48 -4.64 1.01
C ARG A 161 -19.16 -5.58 0.01
N LYS A 162 -18.40 -6.42 -0.70
CA LYS A 162 -18.92 -7.31 -1.75
C LYS A 162 -19.88 -8.39 -1.23
N THR A 163 -19.81 -8.74 0.06
CA THR A 163 -20.70 -9.70 0.71
C THR A 163 -21.66 -9.05 1.71
N GLY A 164 -21.62 -7.71 1.84
CA GLY A 164 -22.47 -6.97 2.76
C GLY A 164 -21.96 -6.94 4.21
N GLU A 165 -20.90 -7.69 4.54
CA GLU A 165 -20.28 -7.70 5.86
C GLU A 165 -18.79 -8.04 5.74
N GLY A 166 -17.97 -7.31 6.50
CA GLY A 166 -16.57 -7.55 6.74
C GLY A 166 -16.27 -7.14 8.18
N PHE A 167 -15.33 -6.22 8.39
CA PHE A 167 -15.16 -5.56 9.70
C PHE A 167 -16.38 -4.69 10.04
N TYR A 168 -16.98 -4.09 9.02
CA TYR A 168 -18.24 -3.37 9.13
C TYR A 168 -19.38 -4.14 8.46
N LYS A 169 -20.62 -3.89 8.91
CA LYS A 169 -21.80 -4.18 8.11
C LYS A 169 -21.96 -3.09 7.05
N TRP A 170 -22.43 -3.49 5.86
CA TRP A 170 -22.59 -2.59 4.72
C TRP A 170 -24.05 -2.48 4.32
N GLU A 171 -24.59 -1.28 4.40
CA GLU A 171 -25.97 -0.97 4.01
C GLU A 171 -25.95 0.06 2.89
N LYS A 172 -26.62 -0.21 1.78
CA LYS A 172 -26.68 0.68 0.61
C LYS A 172 -25.29 1.18 0.17
N ASN A 173 -24.31 0.27 0.15
CA ASN A 173 -22.91 0.56 -0.19
C ASN A 173 -22.19 1.53 0.77
N ARG A 174 -22.65 1.68 2.02
CA ARG A 174 -21.99 2.47 3.06
C ARG A 174 -21.70 1.62 4.29
N PRO A 175 -20.53 1.78 4.93
CA PRO A 175 -20.22 1.06 6.14
C PRO A 175 -21.05 1.60 7.33
N VAL A 176 -21.65 0.70 8.10
CA VAL A 176 -22.29 1.03 9.38
C VAL A 176 -21.20 0.99 10.45
N LYS A 177 -20.69 2.15 10.84
CA LYS A 177 -19.61 2.27 11.83
C LYS A 177 -20.18 2.39 13.26
N PRO A 178 -20.08 1.35 14.11
CA PRO A 178 -20.59 1.37 15.46
C PRO A 178 -19.90 2.45 16.31
N LYS A 179 -20.63 3.00 17.28
CA LYS A 179 -20.03 3.94 18.24
C LYS A 179 -19.09 3.15 19.17
N PRO A 180 -17.87 3.70 19.45
CA PRO A 180 -16.96 3.10 20.41
C PRO A 180 -17.61 3.00 21.82
N THR A 181 -17.35 1.91 22.52
CA THR A 181 -17.70 1.76 23.92
C THR A 181 -16.88 2.71 24.80
N ALA A 182 -17.26 2.87 26.08
CA ALA A 182 -16.52 3.71 27.01
C ALA A 182 -15.07 3.23 27.18
N ASP A 183 -14.86 1.92 27.27
CA ASP A 183 -13.51 1.35 27.41
C ASP A 183 -12.68 1.52 26.14
N GLN A 184 -13.26 1.31 24.96
CA GLN A 184 -12.58 1.53 23.69
C GLN A 184 -12.17 2.98 23.49
N LYS A 185 -12.90 3.96 24.03
CA LYS A 185 -12.50 5.37 23.97
C LYS A 185 -11.27 5.66 24.82
N LYS A 186 -11.11 4.95 25.96
CA LYS A 186 -9.92 5.09 26.81
C LYS A 186 -8.67 4.43 26.22
N ASN A 187 -8.87 3.45 25.34
CA ASN A 187 -7.77 2.71 24.72
C ASN A 187 -7.21 3.36 23.45
N ILE A 188 -7.65 4.56 23.08
CA ILE A 188 -7.11 5.26 21.90
C ILE A 188 -5.72 5.80 22.25
N PRO A 189 -4.65 5.30 21.61
CA PRO A 189 -3.31 5.83 21.84
C PRO A 189 -3.19 7.28 21.32
N GLU A 190 -2.48 8.14 22.04
CA GLU A 190 -2.21 9.51 21.60
C GLU A 190 -1.44 9.56 20.28
N ASP A 191 -0.56 8.56 20.05
CA ASP A 191 0.27 8.41 18.89
C ASP A 191 -0.37 7.58 17.76
N ILE A 192 -1.70 7.34 17.80
CA ILE A 192 -2.42 6.51 16.83
C ILE A 192 -2.19 6.93 15.36
N THR A 193 -2.13 8.23 15.09
CA THR A 193 -1.89 8.76 13.75
C THR A 193 -0.49 8.42 13.28
N ASP A 194 0.52 8.62 14.12
CA ASP A 194 1.91 8.29 13.81
C ASP A 194 2.10 6.78 13.63
N ARG A 195 1.45 5.95 14.46
CA ARG A 195 1.43 4.49 14.30
C ARG A 195 0.91 4.07 12.94
N LEU A 196 -0.11 4.74 12.42
CA LEU A 196 -0.68 4.41 11.12
C LEU A 196 0.17 4.94 9.95
N ILE A 197 0.62 6.18 10.03
CA ILE A 197 1.19 6.91 8.88
C ILE A 197 2.69 6.71 8.75
N LEU A 198 3.44 6.73 9.86
CA LEU A 198 4.91 6.67 9.77
C LEU A 198 5.44 5.35 9.19
N PRO A 199 4.80 4.18 9.36
CA PRO A 199 5.21 2.97 8.66
C PRO A 199 5.09 3.07 7.14
N MET A 200 4.07 3.78 6.60
CA MET A 200 3.98 4.07 5.16
C MET A 200 5.14 4.93 4.69
N VAL A 201 5.45 5.99 5.45
CA VAL A 201 6.55 6.92 5.14
C VAL A 201 7.89 6.18 5.17
N ASN A 202 8.10 5.33 6.16
CA ASN A 202 9.30 4.51 6.29
C ASN A 202 9.46 3.51 5.14
N GLU A 203 8.36 2.89 4.69
CA GLU A 203 8.38 1.98 3.54
C GLU A 203 8.59 2.74 2.21
N ALA A 204 8.10 3.97 2.08
CA ALA A 204 8.37 4.84 0.94
C ALA A 204 9.87 5.17 0.83
N VAL A 205 10.52 5.45 1.96
CA VAL A 205 11.99 5.63 2.03
C VAL A 205 12.71 4.34 1.64
N ALA A 206 12.21 3.18 2.05
CA ALA A 206 12.77 1.88 1.63
C ALA A 206 12.67 1.69 0.11
N CYS A 207 11.53 1.99 -0.50
CA CYS A 207 11.35 1.90 -1.95
C CYS A 207 12.33 2.78 -2.73
N LEU A 208 12.60 4.01 -2.27
CA LEU A 208 13.60 4.88 -2.88
C LEU A 208 15.02 4.36 -2.68
N TYR A 209 15.35 3.92 -1.48
CA TYR A 209 16.67 3.37 -1.16
C TYR A 209 17.00 2.15 -2.01
N GLU A 210 16.03 1.26 -2.21
CA GLU A 210 16.14 0.04 -3.01
C GLU A 210 16.00 0.30 -4.53
N LYS A 211 15.84 1.56 -4.95
CA LYS A 211 15.68 1.93 -6.36
C LYS A 211 14.45 1.28 -7.03
N ILE A 212 13.43 0.99 -6.25
CA ILE A 212 12.16 0.52 -6.82
C ILE A 212 11.51 1.64 -7.66
N VAL A 213 11.61 2.87 -7.18
CA VAL A 213 11.34 4.10 -7.92
C VAL A 213 12.57 5.01 -7.78
N ASP A 214 13.01 5.64 -8.85
CA ASP A 214 14.23 6.44 -8.85
C ASP A 214 14.02 7.88 -8.34
N ASP A 215 12.78 8.37 -8.38
CA ASP A 215 12.43 9.76 -8.11
C ASP A 215 11.40 9.87 -6.99
N SER A 216 11.67 10.75 -6.00
CA SER A 216 10.82 10.95 -4.84
C SER A 216 9.48 11.59 -5.17
N ASP A 217 9.42 12.47 -6.16
CA ASP A 217 8.19 13.18 -6.53
C ASP A 217 7.26 12.25 -7.32
N LEU A 218 7.83 11.38 -8.17
CA LEU A 218 7.09 10.32 -8.84
C LEU A 218 6.55 9.29 -7.83
N LEU A 219 7.33 8.93 -6.81
CA LEU A 219 6.86 8.05 -5.75
C LEU A 219 5.70 8.71 -4.99
N ASP A 220 5.86 9.96 -4.55
CA ASP A 220 4.82 10.70 -3.84
C ASP A 220 3.54 10.81 -4.67
N ALA A 221 3.64 11.16 -5.96
CA ALA A 221 2.52 11.19 -6.88
C ALA A 221 1.84 9.81 -7.01
N GLY A 222 2.64 8.75 -7.16
CA GLY A 222 2.16 7.38 -7.22
C GLY A 222 1.37 6.97 -5.97
N VAL A 223 1.87 7.30 -4.78
CA VAL A 223 1.19 7.00 -3.53
C VAL A 223 -0.09 7.84 -3.38
N ILE A 224 -0.07 9.12 -3.73
CA ILE A 224 -1.29 9.97 -3.73
C ILE A 224 -2.36 9.38 -4.64
N PHE A 225 -2.04 9.09 -5.90
CA PHE A 225 -3.02 8.63 -6.89
C PHE A 225 -3.40 7.15 -6.72
N GLY A 226 -2.56 6.34 -6.07
CA GLY A 226 -2.82 4.93 -5.83
C GLY A 226 -3.55 4.63 -4.52
N THR A 227 -3.31 5.43 -3.46
CA THR A 227 -3.88 5.20 -2.12
C THR A 227 -4.82 6.31 -1.66
N GLY A 228 -4.77 7.48 -2.30
CA GLY A 228 -5.42 8.67 -1.79
C GLY A 228 -4.70 9.30 -0.59
N PHE A 229 -3.39 9.05 -0.41
CA PHE A 229 -2.61 9.75 0.61
C PHE A 229 -2.87 11.24 0.52
N ALA A 230 -3.10 11.88 1.68
CA ALA A 230 -3.55 13.29 1.79
C ALA A 230 -2.83 14.21 0.77
N PRO A 231 -3.48 14.62 -0.34
CA PRO A 231 -2.78 15.35 -1.43
C PRO A 231 -2.17 16.66 -0.98
N PHE A 232 -2.83 17.36 -0.04
CA PHE A 232 -2.34 18.62 0.52
C PHE A 232 -1.08 18.48 1.37
N ARG A 233 -0.65 17.24 1.69
CA ARG A 233 0.60 16.93 2.37
C ARG A 233 1.74 16.61 1.41
N GLY A 234 1.45 16.48 0.10
CA GLY A 234 2.43 16.31 -0.97
C GLY A 234 2.96 14.88 -1.15
N GLY A 235 2.39 13.89 -0.46
CA GLY A 235 2.88 12.51 -0.47
C GLY A 235 3.74 12.16 0.75
N PRO A 236 4.14 10.90 0.90
CA PRO A 236 4.86 10.42 2.09
C PRO A 236 6.24 11.07 2.29
N ILE A 237 7.01 11.26 1.23
CA ILE A 237 8.35 11.85 1.32
C ILE A 237 8.27 13.35 1.57
N GLN A 238 7.39 14.05 0.85
CA GLN A 238 7.19 15.48 1.09
C GLN A 238 6.59 15.74 2.47
N TYR A 239 5.71 14.88 2.96
CA TYR A 239 5.22 14.94 4.34
C TYR A 239 6.35 14.82 5.36
N ALA A 240 7.29 13.88 5.17
CA ALA A 240 8.44 13.74 6.05
C ALA A 240 9.35 14.99 6.02
N ARG A 241 9.58 15.56 4.82
CA ARG A 241 10.35 16.82 4.68
C ARG A 241 9.68 17.98 5.43
N ASN A 242 8.37 18.15 5.26
CA ASN A 242 7.60 19.22 5.91
C ASN A 242 7.51 19.04 7.44
N ARG A 243 7.47 17.82 7.94
CA ARG A 243 7.49 17.49 9.36
C ARG A 243 8.89 17.70 9.97
N GLY A 244 9.92 17.61 9.16
CA GLY A 244 11.32 17.53 9.55
C GLY A 244 11.82 16.08 9.57
N ILE A 245 12.90 15.83 8.83
CA ILE A 245 13.47 14.46 8.68
C ILE A 245 13.87 13.90 10.06
N ASN A 246 14.63 14.65 10.85
CA ASN A 246 15.06 14.19 12.18
C ASN A 246 13.87 13.95 13.10
N THR A 247 12.88 14.86 13.12
CA THR A 247 11.65 14.70 13.91
C THR A 247 10.88 13.44 13.53
N THR A 248 10.88 13.09 12.23
CA THR A 248 10.23 11.88 11.74
C THR A 248 10.98 10.62 12.19
N ILE A 249 12.31 10.64 12.12
CA ILE A 249 13.16 9.53 12.59
C ILE A 249 13.00 9.32 14.10
N GLU A 250 13.07 10.40 14.91
CA GLU A 250 12.87 10.37 16.36
C GLU A 250 11.49 9.78 16.73
N ALA A 251 10.45 10.15 16.00
CA ALA A 251 9.12 9.60 16.19
C ALA A 251 9.07 8.10 15.88
N LEU A 252 9.70 7.65 14.80
CA LEU A 252 9.82 6.21 14.48
C LEU A 252 10.59 5.44 15.55
N GLU A 253 11.71 5.98 16.04
CA GLU A 253 12.49 5.38 17.13
C GLU A 253 11.71 5.30 18.44
N SER A 254 10.89 6.33 18.75
CA SER A 254 9.99 6.30 19.89
C SER A 254 8.94 5.21 19.76
N LEU A 255 8.34 5.06 18.57
CA LEU A 255 7.38 4.00 18.28
C LEU A 255 8.06 2.61 18.33
N GLU A 256 9.31 2.49 17.83
CA GLU A 256 10.07 1.24 17.91
C GLU A 256 10.28 0.80 19.37
N LYS A 257 10.69 1.72 20.23
CA LYS A 257 10.87 1.43 21.68
C LYS A 257 9.57 0.99 22.34
N LYS A 258 8.44 1.58 21.95
CA LYS A 258 7.14 1.34 22.58
C LYS A 258 6.41 0.11 22.02
N TYR A 259 6.51 -0.12 20.72
CA TYR A 259 5.70 -1.09 20.00
C TYR A 259 6.48 -2.15 19.21
N GLY A 260 7.82 -2.06 19.21
CA GLY A 260 8.69 -3.07 18.64
C GLY A 260 9.22 -2.74 17.24
N PRO A 261 10.02 -3.67 16.68
CA PRO A 261 10.92 -3.43 15.55
C PRO A 261 10.23 -3.10 14.21
N ARG A 262 8.91 -3.28 14.10
CA ARG A 262 8.16 -2.90 12.90
C ARG A 262 8.17 -1.39 12.59
N PHE A 263 8.56 -0.58 13.60
CA PHE A 263 8.73 0.86 13.47
C PHE A 263 10.19 1.30 13.28
N LYS A 264 11.13 0.35 13.26
CA LYS A 264 12.54 0.66 13.10
C LYS A 264 12.77 1.54 11.88
N PRO A 265 13.44 2.71 12.02
CA PRO A 265 13.78 3.56 10.90
C PRO A 265 14.60 2.79 9.85
N HIS A 266 14.19 2.87 8.60
CA HIS A 266 14.91 2.24 7.50
C HIS A 266 16.26 2.96 7.27
N LYS A 267 17.30 2.21 6.92
CA LYS A 267 18.64 2.78 6.64
C LYS A 267 18.66 3.82 5.52
N GLY A 268 17.65 3.81 4.65
CA GLY A 268 17.47 4.81 3.59
C GLY A 268 17.30 6.23 4.08
N TRP A 269 16.95 6.45 5.36
CA TRP A 269 16.87 7.79 5.95
C TRP A 269 18.20 8.54 5.93
N ASP A 270 19.34 7.83 5.87
CA ASP A 270 20.65 8.47 5.79
C ASP A 270 20.84 9.28 4.50
N ASN A 271 20.09 8.98 3.44
CA ASN A 271 20.10 9.74 2.19
C ASN A 271 19.35 11.08 2.27
N PHE A 272 18.64 11.33 3.38
CA PHE A 272 17.83 12.56 3.60
C PHE A 272 18.42 13.50 4.64
N LYS A 273 19.50 13.08 5.31
CA LYS A 273 20.21 13.88 6.32
C LYS A 273 21.12 14.98 5.73
#